data_c53119e80c8abd4fe2569f31b422c825
#
_entry.id   c53119e80c8abd4fe2569f31b422c825
#
_cell.length_a   1.000
_cell.length_b   1.000
_cell.length_c   1.000
_cell.angle_alpha   90.00
_cell.angle_beta   90.00
_cell.angle_gamma   90.00
#
_symmetry.space_group_name_H-M   'P 1'
#
loop_
_entity.id
_entity.type
_entity.pdbx_description
1 polymer ?
#
loop_
_entity_poly.entity_id
_entity_poly.type
_entity_poly.pdbx_seq_one_letter_code
_entity_poly.pdbx_strand_id
1 'polypeptide(L)'
;MCIRDRARTAEIMNIENLGIGSDLCLNQPDDVVEWMRNGTWSKSKNYGEGSKNKPGFPKQPQWFEDARGFKNLEQGFKKVGFSEIETNGILGNNWYNFYKTI
;
A
#
# COMPACT_ATOMS: atom_id res chain seq x y z
N MET A 1 -3.40 -3.78 1.09
CA MET A 1 -3.25 -3.73 -0.39
C MET A 1 -3.12 -5.15 -0.93
N CYS A 2 -4.02 -5.57 -1.80
CA CYS A 2 -4.02 -6.94 -2.33
C CYS A 2 -3.16 -7.00 -3.60
N ILE A 3 -2.23 -7.96 -3.69
CA ILE A 3 -1.37 -8.15 -4.88
C ILE A 3 -2.23 -8.54 -6.10
N ARG A 4 -3.32 -9.28 -5.87
CA ARG A 4 -4.29 -9.62 -6.93
C ARG A 4 -4.96 -8.39 -7.53
N ASP A 5 -5.24 -7.36 -6.74
CA ASP A 5 -5.83 -6.12 -7.25
C ASP A 5 -4.87 -5.42 -8.21
N ARG A 6 -3.55 -5.55 -7.99
CA ARG A 6 -2.53 -5.03 -8.89
C ARG A 6 -2.53 -5.76 -10.25
N ALA A 7 -2.69 -7.08 -10.26
CA ALA A 7 -2.83 -7.82 -11.50
C ALA A 7 -4.05 -7.34 -12.31
N ARG A 8 -5.19 -7.16 -11.63
CA ARG A 8 -6.38 -6.60 -12.28
C ARG A 8 -6.20 -5.18 -12.79
N THR A 9 -5.49 -4.34 -12.03
CA THR A 9 -5.21 -2.96 -12.44
C THR A 9 -4.25 -2.93 -13.63
N ALA A 10 -3.26 -3.83 -13.70
CA ALA A 10 -2.33 -3.95 -14.82
C ALA A 10 -3.03 -4.25 -16.15
N GLU A 11 -4.09 -5.07 -16.11
CA GLU A 11 -4.90 -5.37 -17.30
C GLU A 11 -5.62 -4.12 -17.86
N ILE A 12 -5.91 -3.15 -17.00
CA ILE A 12 -6.68 -1.94 -17.36
C ILE A 12 -5.78 -0.77 -17.72
N MET A 13 -4.70 -0.56 -16.96
CA MET A 13 -3.90 0.67 -17.00
C MET A 13 -2.55 0.51 -17.72
N ASN A 14 -2.20 -0.66 -18.17
CA ASN A 14 -0.86 -1.09 -18.56
C ASN A 14 0.12 -1.13 -17.38
N ILE A 15 1.06 -2.07 -17.45
CA ILE A 15 1.99 -2.39 -16.38
C ILE A 15 2.97 -1.26 -16.06
N GLU A 16 3.39 -0.51 -17.08
CA GLU A 16 4.32 0.62 -16.95
C GLU A 16 3.74 1.80 -16.17
N ASN A 17 2.42 1.86 -16.02
CA ASN A 17 1.73 2.91 -15.26
C ASN A 17 1.46 2.52 -13.81
N LEU A 18 1.93 1.34 -13.39
CA LEU A 18 1.75 0.87 -12.02
C LEU A 18 2.97 1.16 -11.16
N GLY A 19 2.71 1.62 -9.96
CA GLY A 19 3.70 1.79 -8.91
C GLY A 19 3.14 1.40 -7.55
N ILE A 20 3.99 1.41 -6.54
CA ILE A 20 3.59 1.15 -5.15
C ILE A 20 3.68 2.44 -4.35
N GLY A 21 2.60 2.75 -3.64
CA GLY A 21 2.58 3.63 -2.48
C GLY A 21 2.19 2.79 -1.27
N SER A 22 3.02 2.77 -0.23
CA SER A 22 2.76 1.96 0.96
C SER A 22 1.83 2.64 1.95
N ASP A 23 1.85 3.96 1.96
CA ASP A 23 1.18 4.78 3.00
C ASP A 23 1.51 4.27 4.41
N LEU A 24 2.77 3.83 4.58
CA LEU A 24 3.23 3.16 5.79
C LEU A 24 3.36 4.17 6.93
N CYS A 25 2.47 4.07 7.90
CA CYS A 25 2.49 4.88 9.11
C CYS A 25 3.01 4.03 10.26
N LEU A 26 4.24 4.31 10.70
CA LEU A 26 4.86 3.63 11.84
C LEU A 26 4.88 4.56 13.05
N ASN A 27 4.64 3.98 14.23
CA ASN A 27 4.76 4.66 15.53
C ASN A 27 3.93 5.95 15.63
N GLN A 28 2.80 6.02 14.95
CA GLN A 28 1.89 7.14 15.10
C GLN A 28 1.13 7.00 16.42
N PRO A 29 1.02 8.07 17.21
CA PRO A 29 0.25 8.06 18.45
C PRO A 29 -1.26 7.95 18.14
N ASP A 30 -2.00 7.40 19.11
CA ASP A 30 -3.44 7.13 18.95
C ASP A 30 -4.27 8.39 18.68
N ASP A 31 -3.86 9.53 19.20
CA ASP A 31 -4.52 10.82 18.98
C ASP A 31 -4.51 11.26 17.51
N VAL A 32 -3.46 10.93 16.76
CA VAL A 32 -3.41 11.17 15.32
C VAL A 32 -4.47 10.34 14.59
N VAL A 33 -4.63 9.08 14.99
CA VAL A 33 -5.66 8.20 14.41
C VAL A 33 -7.05 8.69 14.77
N GLU A 34 -7.26 9.09 16.01
CA GLU A 34 -8.52 9.66 16.48
C GLU A 34 -8.86 10.92 15.70
N TRP A 35 -7.89 11.83 15.51
CA TRP A 35 -8.06 13.03 14.69
C TRP A 35 -8.44 12.69 13.24
N MET A 36 -7.75 11.77 12.60
CA MET A 36 -8.05 11.34 11.24
C MET A 36 -9.44 10.73 11.10
N ARG A 37 -9.91 10.00 12.12
CA ARG A 37 -11.21 9.33 12.13
C ARG A 37 -12.39 10.23 12.47
N ASN A 38 -12.16 11.22 13.33
CA ASN A 38 -13.17 12.17 13.79
C ASN A 38 -13.14 13.51 13.04
N GLY A 39 -12.24 13.68 12.08
CA GLY A 39 -12.22 14.84 11.20
C GLY A 39 -13.44 14.91 10.27
N THR A 40 -13.49 15.94 9.47
CA THR A 40 -14.61 16.25 8.55
C THR A 40 -14.93 15.12 7.56
N TRP A 41 -14.04 14.16 7.43
CA TRP A 41 -14.12 13.03 6.49
C TRP A 41 -14.59 11.74 7.14
N SER A 42 -14.65 11.70 8.48
CA SER A 42 -15.07 10.49 9.16
C SER A 42 -16.57 10.30 9.00
N LYS A 43 -16.94 9.35 8.21
CA LYS A 43 -18.26 8.77 8.26
C LYS A 43 -18.43 8.09 9.62
N SER A 44 -19.62 8.14 10.19
CA SER A 44 -19.98 7.46 11.45
C SER A 44 -19.84 5.93 11.41
N LYS A 45 -19.27 5.36 10.34
CA LYS A 45 -19.03 3.93 10.19
C LYS A 45 -17.82 3.50 11.01
N ASN A 46 -18.02 2.47 11.81
CA ASN A 46 -16.97 1.73 12.45
C ASN A 46 -16.27 0.83 11.41
N TYR A 47 -15.03 1.16 11.07
CA TYR A 47 -14.21 0.38 10.14
C TYR A 47 -13.32 -0.66 10.86
N GLY A 48 -13.63 -1.00 12.10
CA GLY A 48 -12.85 -1.93 12.91
C GLY A 48 -11.77 -1.24 13.74
N GLU A 49 -10.57 -1.79 13.76
CA GLU A 49 -9.44 -1.19 14.49
C GLU A 49 -9.17 0.24 14.00
N GLY A 50 -8.80 1.14 14.91
CA GLY A 50 -8.72 2.57 14.65
C GLY A 50 -10.09 3.26 14.66
N SER A 51 -11.10 2.66 15.28
CA SER A 51 -12.41 3.28 15.55
C SER A 51 -12.39 4.04 16.88
N LYS A 52 -13.45 4.83 17.14
CA LYS A 52 -13.60 5.58 18.39
C LYS A 52 -13.41 4.72 19.66
N ASN A 53 -13.84 3.45 19.60
CA ASN A 53 -13.75 2.52 20.75
C ASN A 53 -12.45 1.72 20.75
N LYS A 54 -11.66 1.78 19.71
CA LYS A 54 -10.34 1.13 19.56
C LYS A 54 -9.43 2.09 18.79
N PRO A 55 -8.95 3.17 19.45
CA PRO A 55 -8.01 4.08 18.82
C PRO A 55 -6.71 3.33 18.49
N GLY A 56 -5.98 3.83 17.53
CA GLY A 56 -4.74 3.24 17.07
C GLY A 56 -4.81 2.72 15.64
N PHE A 57 -3.66 2.50 15.06
CA PHE A 57 -3.55 1.89 13.74
C PHE A 57 -3.70 0.36 13.82
N PRO A 58 -4.38 -0.25 12.84
CA PRO A 58 -4.37 -1.70 12.72
C PRO A 58 -2.93 -2.21 12.64
N LYS A 59 -2.66 -3.36 13.26
CA LYS A 59 -1.35 -4.00 13.14
C LYS A 59 -1.04 -4.26 11.67
N GLN A 60 0.18 -3.91 11.28
CA GLN A 60 0.67 -4.26 9.95
C GLN A 60 0.74 -5.81 9.80
N PRO A 61 0.49 -6.34 8.61
CA PRO A 61 0.64 -7.78 8.40
C PRO A 61 2.12 -8.18 8.57
N GLN A 62 2.36 -9.34 9.16
CA GLN A 62 3.71 -9.84 9.46
C GLN A 62 4.68 -9.82 8.28
N TRP A 63 4.16 -9.96 7.06
CA TRP A 63 4.96 -9.90 5.85
C TRP A 63 5.31 -8.48 5.39
N PHE A 64 4.70 -7.44 6.00
CA PHE A 64 4.92 -6.02 5.68
C PHE A 64 4.75 -5.13 6.92
N GLU A 65 5.59 -5.33 7.91
CA GLU A 65 5.56 -4.54 9.16
C GLU A 65 6.24 -3.18 9.02
N ASP A 66 7.25 -3.11 8.16
CA ASP A 66 8.02 -1.89 7.88
C ASP A 66 8.57 -1.90 6.44
N ALA A 67 9.38 -0.89 6.09
CA ALA A 67 9.95 -0.75 4.75
C ALA A 67 10.78 -1.96 4.29
N ARG A 68 11.34 -2.77 5.20
CA ARG A 68 12.06 -4.00 4.85
C ARG A 68 11.14 -5.05 4.22
N GLY A 69 9.83 -4.92 4.45
CA GLY A 69 8.81 -5.79 3.86
C GLY A 69 8.65 -5.64 2.34
N PHE A 70 9.20 -4.60 1.71
CA PHE A 70 9.14 -4.45 0.25
C PHE A 70 9.71 -5.65 -0.51
N LYS A 71 10.76 -6.29 0.02
CA LYS A 71 11.31 -7.53 -0.56
C LYS A 71 10.30 -8.69 -0.62
N ASN A 72 9.34 -8.72 0.30
CA ASN A 72 8.30 -9.75 0.31
C ASN A 72 7.26 -9.52 -0.79
N LEU A 73 7.07 -8.26 -1.21
CA LEU A 73 6.22 -7.92 -2.35
C LEU A 73 6.76 -8.49 -3.65
N GLU A 74 8.09 -8.48 -3.85
CA GLU A 74 8.72 -9.08 -5.02
C GLU A 74 8.29 -10.53 -5.21
N GLN A 75 8.41 -11.33 -4.14
CA GLN A 75 7.99 -12.73 -4.16
C GLN A 75 6.48 -12.87 -4.41
N GLY A 76 5.70 -11.98 -3.84
CA GLY A 76 4.24 -11.95 -4.05
C GLY A 76 3.85 -11.67 -5.49
N PHE A 77 4.51 -10.72 -6.16
CA PHE A 77 4.27 -10.41 -7.57
C PHE A 77 4.63 -11.58 -8.48
N LYS A 78 5.79 -12.19 -8.26
CA LYS A 78 6.21 -13.39 -9.01
C LYS A 78 5.20 -14.54 -8.86
N LYS A 79 4.63 -14.74 -7.67
CA LYS A 79 3.60 -15.78 -7.42
C LYS A 79 2.28 -15.53 -8.17
N VAL A 80 1.92 -14.30 -8.47
CA VAL A 80 0.71 -13.97 -9.23
C VAL A 80 0.98 -13.83 -10.74
N GLY A 81 2.22 -14.14 -11.18
CA GLY A 81 2.55 -14.28 -12.59
C GLY A 81 3.26 -13.08 -13.24
N PHE A 82 3.63 -12.05 -12.47
CA PHE A 82 4.45 -10.98 -13.02
C PHE A 82 5.88 -11.47 -13.28
N SER A 83 6.40 -11.10 -14.44
CA SER A 83 7.82 -11.31 -14.78
C SER A 83 8.75 -10.48 -13.88
N GLU A 84 10.03 -10.75 -13.93
CA GLU A 84 11.02 -9.98 -13.18
C GLU A 84 11.06 -8.50 -13.63
N ILE A 85 10.96 -8.25 -14.94
CA ILE A 85 10.95 -6.90 -15.50
C ILE A 85 9.74 -6.12 -15.00
N GLU A 86 8.56 -6.72 -15.06
CA GLU A 86 7.31 -6.11 -14.58
C GLU A 86 7.34 -5.87 -13.07
N THR A 87 7.86 -6.83 -12.31
CA THR A 87 8.03 -6.70 -10.86
C THR A 87 8.94 -5.54 -10.51
N ASN A 88 10.10 -5.41 -11.17
CA ASN A 88 11.02 -4.30 -10.97
C ASN A 88 10.42 -2.96 -11.42
N GLY A 89 9.61 -2.97 -12.47
CA GLY A 89 8.83 -1.82 -12.90
C GLY A 89 7.92 -1.32 -11.78
N ILE A 90 7.05 -2.19 -11.27
CA ILE A 90 6.09 -1.87 -10.21
C ILE A 90 6.79 -1.44 -8.91
N LEU A 91 7.90 -2.08 -8.56
CA LEU A 91 8.65 -1.79 -7.33
C LEU A 91 9.39 -0.46 -7.34
N GLY A 92 9.67 0.11 -8.52
CA GLY A 92 10.33 1.42 -8.56
C GLY A 92 10.68 1.95 -9.94
N ASN A 93 11.02 1.11 -10.92
CA ASN A 93 11.49 1.59 -12.21
C ASN A 93 10.43 2.41 -12.97
N ASN A 94 9.14 2.10 -12.81
CA ASN A 94 8.06 2.88 -13.42
C ASN A 94 8.02 4.30 -12.84
N TRP A 95 8.17 4.45 -11.52
CA TRP A 95 8.31 5.77 -10.88
C TRP A 95 9.53 6.52 -11.39
N TYR A 96 10.67 5.86 -11.45
CA TYR A 96 11.90 6.46 -11.98
C TYR A 96 11.73 6.95 -13.41
N ASN A 97 11.15 6.13 -14.29
CA ASN A 97 10.90 6.51 -15.68
C ASN A 97 9.91 7.67 -15.79
N PHE A 98 8.84 7.64 -15.01
CA PHE A 98 7.87 8.74 -14.96
C PHE A 98 8.55 10.07 -14.59
N TYR A 99 9.36 10.10 -13.52
CA TYR A 99 10.05 11.32 -13.10
C TYR A 99 11.14 11.80 -14.07
N LYS A 100 11.62 10.95 -14.95
CA LYS A 100 12.56 11.38 -16.00
C LYS A 100 11.89 12.14 -17.15
N THR A 101 10.58 12.02 -17.28
CA THR A 101 9.82 12.62 -18.38
C THR A 101 9.22 13.98 -18.03
N ILE A 102 9.31 14.38 -16.76
CA ILE A 102 8.89 15.69 -16.28
C ILE A 102 10.10 16.59 -16.10
#